data_519ed93ed691e96c08c0bd5acccd3ab9
#
_entry.id   519ed93ed691e96c08c0bd5acccd3ab9
#
_cell.length_a   1.000
_cell.length_b   1.000
_cell.length_c   1.000
_cell.angle_alpha   90.00
_cell.angle_beta   90.00
_cell.angle_gamma   90.00
#
_symmetry.space_group_name_H-M   'P 1'
#
loop_
_entity.id
_entity.type
_entity.pdbx_description
1 polymer ?
#
loop_
_entity_poly.entity_id
_entity_poly.type
_entity_poly.pdbx_seq_one_letter_code
_entity_poly.pdbx_strand_id
1 'polypeptide(L)'
;MSYNQTDFGETECQPDSREADGAPITGFVPEDVAALVTLAQKSATASDWRRESPLLQHVSFDEVIFMEDPITAAGKDETAFANLGYEILALGPYGPLALLRSEGENARIHLLFHPQRSTLPFRVAFPILVANLVEHARKAAGLSESSAVATGVLPVQSFGSGTSVTVRGPGKFGRTERTDDRGMVSGIPAPRAGEYRLTAGSITQTICTSLLSASETSLAAVSEMEFA
;
A
#
# COMPACT_ATOMS: atom_id res chain seq x y z
N MET A 1 61.90 3.00 -20.85
CA MET A 1 60.64 3.67 -20.52
C MET A 1 59.73 2.60 -19.95
N SER A 2 59.66 2.48 -18.61
CA SER A 2 58.87 1.48 -17.92
C SER A 2 57.52 2.08 -17.58
N TYR A 3 56.43 1.45 -18.06
CA TYR A 3 55.08 1.80 -17.69
C TYR A 3 54.75 1.10 -16.35
N ASN A 4 54.48 1.93 -15.35
CA ASN A 4 53.93 1.49 -14.06
C ASN A 4 52.48 1.05 -14.25
N GLN A 5 52.22 -0.20 -13.95
CA GLN A 5 50.90 -0.80 -13.86
C GLN A 5 50.36 -0.45 -12.47
N THR A 6 49.37 0.44 -12.41
CA THR A 6 48.64 0.77 -11.18
C THR A 6 47.74 -0.38 -10.83
N ASP A 7 48.04 -0.98 -9.70
CA ASP A 7 47.29 -2.03 -9.00
C ASP A 7 45.93 -1.49 -8.59
N PHE A 8 44.85 -1.89 -9.29
CA PHE A 8 43.47 -1.72 -8.82
C PHE A 8 43.21 -2.84 -7.84
N GLY A 9 43.24 -2.50 -6.55
CA GLY A 9 42.82 -3.39 -5.52
C GLY A 9 41.36 -3.84 -5.75
N GLU A 10 41.21 -5.08 -6.19
CA GLU A 10 39.96 -5.80 -6.16
C GLU A 10 39.58 -5.98 -4.68
N THR A 11 38.67 -5.12 -4.20
CA THR A 11 37.96 -5.38 -2.96
C THR A 11 36.99 -6.52 -3.23
N GLU A 12 37.48 -7.73 -3.06
CA GLU A 12 36.71 -8.96 -3.04
C GLU A 12 35.67 -8.81 -1.92
N CYS A 13 34.40 -8.58 -2.30
CA CYS A 13 33.27 -8.70 -1.40
C CYS A 13 33.19 -10.19 -0.99
N GLN A 14 33.88 -10.54 0.07
CA GLN A 14 33.67 -11.84 0.69
C GLN A 14 32.22 -11.91 1.17
N PRO A 15 31.42 -12.91 0.73
CA PRO A 15 30.14 -13.18 1.32
C PRO A 15 30.36 -13.49 2.80
N ASP A 16 29.68 -12.73 3.65
CA ASP A 16 29.75 -12.86 5.10
C ASP A 16 29.38 -14.30 5.48
N SER A 17 30.37 -15.06 5.92
CA SER A 17 30.28 -16.49 6.25
C SER A 17 29.49 -16.79 7.53
N ARG A 18 28.56 -15.90 7.93
CA ARG A 18 27.69 -16.06 9.09
C ARG A 18 26.40 -16.84 8.81
N GLU A 19 26.21 -17.38 7.61
CA GLU A 19 25.02 -18.18 7.26
C GLU A 19 25.10 -19.67 7.68
N ALA A 20 26.14 -20.11 8.37
CA ALA A 20 26.33 -21.54 8.67
C ALA A 20 25.81 -21.98 10.05
N ASP A 21 25.52 -21.08 10.95
CA ASP A 21 24.89 -21.44 12.25
C ASP A 21 23.42 -20.99 12.20
N GLY A 22 22.50 -21.95 12.16
CA GLY A 22 21.05 -21.80 12.06
C GLY A 22 20.37 -20.89 13.10
N ALA A 23 20.93 -19.72 13.33
CA ALA A 23 20.29 -18.66 14.06
C ALA A 23 19.15 -18.11 13.20
N PRO A 24 17.91 -18.04 13.73
CA PRO A 24 16.79 -17.51 12.99
C PRO A 24 17.13 -16.08 12.55
N ILE A 25 16.94 -15.77 11.27
CA ILE A 25 16.98 -14.39 10.78
C ILE A 25 15.78 -13.70 11.40
N THR A 26 15.93 -13.16 12.60
CA THR A 26 14.88 -12.60 13.45
C THR A 26 14.38 -11.23 12.96
N GLY A 27 14.94 -10.69 11.86
CA GLY A 27 14.63 -9.36 11.37
C GLY A 27 13.25 -9.16 10.74
N PHE A 28 12.51 -10.23 10.43
CA PHE A 28 11.22 -10.17 9.74
C PHE A 28 10.02 -10.52 10.62
N VAL A 29 10.25 -11.26 11.70
CA VAL A 29 9.20 -11.63 12.65
C VAL A 29 9.15 -10.59 13.76
N PRO A 30 7.99 -9.94 14.00
CA PRO A 30 7.83 -9.03 15.13
C PRO A 30 8.14 -9.73 16.45
N GLU A 31 8.75 -9.03 17.42
CA GLU A 31 9.14 -9.60 18.71
C GLU A 31 7.96 -10.25 19.45
N ASP A 32 6.78 -9.63 19.40
CA ASP A 32 5.55 -10.11 20.03
C ASP A 32 4.98 -11.36 19.33
N VAL A 33 5.29 -11.56 18.05
CA VAL A 33 4.92 -12.75 17.25
C VAL A 33 5.96 -13.86 17.35
N ALA A 34 7.21 -13.53 17.71
CA ALA A 34 8.31 -14.52 17.77
C ALA A 34 8.06 -15.70 18.72
N ALA A 35 7.22 -15.49 19.74
CA ALA A 35 6.79 -16.57 20.65
C ALA A 35 5.68 -17.46 20.06
N LEU A 36 5.03 -17.03 18.97
CA LEU A 36 3.91 -17.72 18.33
C LEU A 36 4.33 -18.48 17.08
N VAL A 37 5.46 -18.12 16.45
CA VAL A 37 5.87 -18.66 15.15
C VAL A 37 7.34 -19.06 15.18
N THR A 38 7.62 -20.23 14.62
CA THR A 38 8.98 -20.70 14.34
C THR A 38 9.17 -20.83 12.85
N LEU A 39 10.27 -20.30 12.30
CA LEU A 39 10.59 -20.42 10.87
C LEU A 39 11.35 -21.72 10.60
N ALA A 40 10.73 -22.63 9.88
CA ALA A 40 11.40 -23.83 9.40
C ALA A 40 12.02 -23.57 8.03
N GLN A 41 13.25 -24.06 7.83
CA GLN A 41 13.96 -24.03 6.55
C GLN A 41 13.41 -25.12 5.62
N LYS A 42 12.21 -24.91 5.13
CA LYS A 42 11.45 -25.88 4.33
C LYS A 42 10.61 -25.13 3.31
N SER A 43 10.51 -25.69 2.11
CA SER A 43 9.64 -25.10 1.08
C SER A 43 8.17 -25.21 1.47
N ALA A 44 7.47 -24.11 1.33
CA ALA A 44 6.03 -23.99 1.54
C ALA A 44 5.35 -23.28 0.37
N THR A 45 4.06 -23.49 0.23
CA THR A 45 3.18 -22.73 -0.68
C THR A 45 2.06 -22.11 0.14
N ALA A 46 1.46 -21.04 -0.34
CA ALA A 46 0.27 -20.50 0.32
C ALA A 46 -0.88 -21.52 0.23
N SER A 47 -1.56 -21.74 1.34
CA SER A 47 -2.78 -22.56 1.40
C SER A 47 -4.04 -21.73 1.25
N ASP A 48 -4.01 -20.48 1.73
CA ASP A 48 -5.10 -19.53 1.57
C ASP A 48 -4.61 -18.09 1.75
N TRP A 49 -5.36 -17.09 1.24
CA TRP A 49 -5.12 -15.67 1.46
C TRP A 49 -6.39 -14.86 1.29
N ARG A 50 -6.47 -13.71 1.97
CA ARG A 50 -7.63 -12.82 1.93
C ARG A 50 -7.68 -12.01 0.65
N ARG A 51 -8.34 -12.52 -0.38
CA ARG A 51 -8.49 -11.90 -1.70
C ARG A 51 -9.31 -10.61 -1.66
N GLU A 52 -10.22 -10.48 -0.69
CA GLU A 52 -11.04 -9.30 -0.44
C GLU A 52 -10.27 -8.14 0.22
N SER A 53 -9.11 -8.41 0.79
CA SER A 53 -8.24 -7.36 1.34
C SER A 53 -7.75 -6.45 0.22
N PRO A 54 -7.89 -5.11 0.35
CA PRO A 54 -7.33 -4.16 -0.62
C PRO A 54 -5.84 -4.35 -0.89
N LEU A 55 -5.11 -4.89 0.08
CA LEU A 55 -3.67 -5.16 -0.01
C LEU A 55 -3.35 -6.36 -0.89
N LEU A 56 -4.24 -7.34 -0.95
CA LEU A 56 -4.07 -8.58 -1.71
C LEU A 56 -5.00 -8.66 -2.94
N GLN A 57 -5.70 -7.57 -3.25
CA GLN A 57 -6.56 -7.52 -4.43
C GLN A 57 -5.76 -7.82 -5.70
N HIS A 58 -6.24 -8.77 -6.50
CA HIS A 58 -5.57 -9.26 -7.72
C HIS A 58 -4.22 -9.95 -7.51
N VAL A 59 -3.81 -10.19 -6.26
CA VAL A 59 -2.61 -10.97 -5.94
C VAL A 59 -2.99 -12.45 -5.91
N SER A 60 -2.21 -13.29 -6.61
CA SER A 60 -2.31 -14.75 -6.51
C SER A 60 -0.99 -15.31 -5.98
N PHE A 61 -1.08 -16.14 -4.95
CA PHE A 61 0.05 -16.86 -4.39
C PHE A 61 0.10 -18.33 -4.83
N ASP A 62 -0.80 -18.78 -5.74
CA ASP A 62 -0.93 -20.19 -6.14
C ASP A 62 0.40 -20.84 -6.59
N GLU A 63 1.23 -20.05 -7.29
CA GLU A 63 2.50 -20.56 -7.84
C GLU A 63 3.73 -20.00 -7.12
N VAL A 64 3.54 -19.39 -5.95
CA VAL A 64 4.65 -18.86 -5.15
C VAL A 64 5.18 -19.94 -4.22
N ILE A 65 6.48 -20.19 -4.32
CA ILE A 65 7.19 -21.09 -3.43
C ILE A 65 7.99 -20.24 -2.44
N PHE A 66 7.76 -20.46 -1.17
CA PHE A 66 8.49 -19.86 -0.06
C PHE A 66 9.53 -20.86 0.44
N MET A 67 10.79 -20.45 0.63
CA MET A 67 11.85 -21.33 1.13
C MET A 67 11.87 -21.39 2.66
N GLU A 68 10.95 -20.71 3.29
CA GLU A 68 10.74 -20.69 4.74
C GLU A 68 9.27 -20.97 5.01
N ASP A 69 9.01 -21.85 5.94
CA ASP A 69 7.67 -22.27 6.36
C ASP A 69 7.45 -21.78 7.79
N PRO A 70 6.63 -20.74 7.99
CA PRO A 70 6.25 -20.28 9.32
C PRO A 70 5.33 -21.33 9.96
N ILE A 71 5.76 -21.89 11.08
CA ILE A 71 5.02 -22.89 11.83
C ILE A 71 4.48 -22.25 13.11
N THR A 72 3.17 -22.27 13.27
CA THR A 72 2.53 -21.81 14.51
C THR A 72 2.86 -22.74 15.67
N ALA A 73 3.20 -22.18 16.82
CA ALA A 73 3.52 -22.93 18.03
C ALA A 73 2.35 -23.80 18.49
N ALA A 74 2.66 -24.96 19.03
CA ALA A 74 1.67 -25.93 19.48
C ALA A 74 0.65 -25.31 20.46
N GLY A 75 -0.62 -25.56 20.23
CA GLY A 75 -1.74 -25.03 21.04
C GLY A 75 -2.05 -23.54 20.82
N LYS A 76 -1.46 -22.93 19.80
CA LYS A 76 -1.82 -21.58 19.32
C LYS A 76 -2.62 -21.67 18.04
N ASP A 77 -3.54 -20.77 17.86
CA ASP A 77 -4.43 -20.65 16.72
C ASP A 77 -4.48 -19.20 16.23
N GLU A 78 -5.33 -18.91 15.26
CA GLU A 78 -5.54 -17.58 14.70
C GLU A 78 -5.92 -16.55 15.77
N THR A 79 -6.59 -16.98 16.84
CA THR A 79 -7.03 -16.08 17.92
C THR A 79 -5.86 -15.52 18.70
N ALA A 80 -4.74 -16.26 18.77
CA ALA A 80 -3.52 -15.79 19.41
C ALA A 80 -2.93 -14.56 18.69
N PHE A 81 -2.99 -14.54 17.37
CA PHE A 81 -2.55 -13.39 16.55
C PHE A 81 -3.53 -12.24 16.67
N ALA A 82 -4.84 -12.52 16.63
CA ALA A 82 -5.87 -11.51 16.79
C ALA A 82 -5.79 -10.79 18.15
N ASN A 83 -5.47 -11.53 19.23
CA ASN A 83 -5.26 -10.95 20.57
C ASN A 83 -4.07 -9.99 20.64
N LEU A 84 -3.07 -10.14 19.76
CA LEU A 84 -1.96 -9.21 19.62
C LEU A 84 -2.26 -8.06 18.64
N GLY A 85 -3.49 -8.01 18.07
CA GLY A 85 -3.91 -7.00 17.11
C GLY A 85 -3.46 -7.27 15.69
N TYR A 86 -3.10 -8.52 15.37
CA TYR A 86 -2.76 -8.92 14.01
C TYR A 86 -3.93 -9.59 13.30
N GLU A 87 -4.09 -9.24 12.05
CA GLU A 87 -4.95 -9.90 11.07
C GLU A 87 -4.09 -10.75 10.15
N ILE A 88 -4.47 -12.00 9.94
CA ILE A 88 -3.76 -12.89 9.01
C ILE A 88 -4.21 -12.57 7.59
N LEU A 89 -3.27 -12.18 6.73
CA LEU A 89 -3.51 -11.89 5.32
C LEU A 89 -3.30 -13.10 4.42
N ALA A 90 -2.30 -13.92 4.72
CA ALA A 90 -2.00 -15.14 3.97
C ALA A 90 -1.53 -16.24 4.91
N LEU A 91 -2.00 -17.46 4.63
CA LEU A 91 -1.67 -18.67 5.37
C LEU A 91 -0.80 -19.59 4.52
N GLY A 92 0.19 -20.19 5.16
CA GLY A 92 0.90 -21.38 4.70
C GLY A 92 0.29 -22.66 5.26
N PRO A 93 0.93 -23.82 5.03
CA PRO A 93 0.42 -25.10 5.51
C PRO A 93 0.37 -25.23 7.04
N TYR A 94 1.24 -24.54 7.75
CA TYR A 94 1.43 -24.70 9.20
C TYR A 94 1.37 -23.38 9.98
N GLY A 95 1.26 -22.25 9.32
CA GLY A 95 1.17 -20.96 9.98
C GLY A 95 1.02 -19.78 9.02
N PRO A 96 0.97 -18.55 9.54
CA PRO A 96 0.77 -17.36 8.72
C PRO A 96 2.02 -17.00 7.91
N LEU A 97 1.81 -16.64 6.64
CA LEU A 97 2.85 -16.10 5.76
C LEU A 97 2.90 -14.57 5.81
N ALA A 98 1.76 -13.93 6.01
CA ALA A 98 1.67 -12.49 6.07
C ALA A 98 0.65 -12.04 7.13
N LEU A 99 1.04 -11.04 7.91
CA LEU A 99 0.24 -10.43 8.96
C LEU A 99 0.06 -8.95 8.68
N LEU A 100 -1.10 -8.41 9.04
CA LEU A 100 -1.41 -6.99 9.03
C LEU A 100 -1.67 -6.54 10.47
N ARG A 101 -1.01 -5.46 10.89
CA ARG A 101 -1.33 -4.75 12.12
C ARG A 101 -1.77 -3.34 11.79
N SER A 102 -2.98 -2.99 12.22
CA SER A 102 -3.54 -1.66 12.03
C SER A 102 -3.55 -0.90 13.37
N GLU A 103 -2.92 0.26 13.41
CA GLU A 103 -2.86 1.15 14.55
C GLU A 103 -3.39 2.54 14.14
N GLY A 104 -4.70 2.74 14.29
CA GLY A 104 -5.37 3.94 13.78
C GLY A 104 -5.29 4.04 12.27
N GLU A 105 -4.70 5.13 11.76
CA GLU A 105 -4.49 5.33 10.31
C GLU A 105 -3.25 4.62 9.77
N ASN A 106 -2.39 4.10 10.66
CA ASN A 106 -1.18 3.40 10.26
C ASN A 106 -1.46 1.90 10.13
N ALA A 107 -0.97 1.33 9.04
CA ALA A 107 -1.00 -0.11 8.81
C ALA A 107 0.43 -0.61 8.55
N ARG A 108 0.78 -1.73 9.18
CA ARG A 108 2.06 -2.41 9.00
C ARG A 108 1.82 -3.82 8.51
N ILE A 109 2.48 -4.17 7.42
CA ILE A 109 2.47 -5.53 6.90
C ILE A 109 3.77 -6.21 7.29
N HIS A 110 3.66 -7.39 7.87
CA HIS A 110 4.77 -8.24 8.23
C HIS A 110 4.73 -9.49 7.36
N LEU A 111 5.75 -9.66 6.52
CA LEU A 111 5.97 -10.89 5.78
C LEU A 111 6.82 -11.81 6.68
N LEU A 112 6.30 -12.96 7.02
CA LEU A 112 6.99 -13.92 7.89
C LEU A 112 7.92 -14.86 7.09
N PHE A 113 8.37 -14.39 5.94
CA PHE A 113 9.36 -15.03 5.09
C PHE A 113 10.24 -13.96 4.43
N HIS A 114 11.43 -14.35 4.02
CA HIS A 114 12.30 -13.44 3.28
C HIS A 114 11.90 -13.39 1.80
N PRO A 115 11.49 -12.25 1.23
CA PRO A 115 11.05 -12.17 -0.17
C PRO A 115 12.07 -12.72 -1.17
N GLN A 116 13.37 -12.47 -0.97
CA GLN A 116 14.45 -13.01 -1.82
C GLN A 116 14.62 -14.54 -1.71
N ARG A 117 14.11 -15.14 -0.64
CA ARG A 117 14.06 -16.59 -0.45
C ARG A 117 12.70 -17.17 -0.81
N SER A 118 12.09 -16.58 -1.84
CA SER A 118 10.85 -17.05 -2.43
C SER A 118 10.86 -16.81 -3.93
N THR A 119 9.95 -17.44 -4.65
CA THR A 119 9.74 -17.17 -6.07
C THR A 119 8.88 -15.91 -6.30
N LEU A 120 8.39 -15.27 -5.24
CA LEU A 120 7.49 -14.11 -5.32
C LEU A 120 8.05 -12.96 -6.20
N PRO A 121 9.33 -12.54 -6.09
CA PRO A 121 9.86 -11.45 -6.90
C PRO A 121 9.83 -11.72 -8.42
N PHE A 122 9.74 -12.98 -8.82
CA PHE A 122 9.70 -13.42 -10.22
C PHE A 122 8.27 -13.68 -10.73
N ARG A 123 7.25 -13.40 -9.92
CA ARG A 123 5.84 -13.60 -10.24
C ARG A 123 5.12 -12.28 -10.44
N VAL A 124 4.07 -12.30 -11.25
CA VAL A 124 3.20 -11.13 -11.46
C VAL A 124 2.54 -10.64 -10.16
N ALA A 125 2.38 -11.52 -9.20
CA ALA A 125 1.89 -11.19 -7.86
C ALA A 125 2.72 -10.11 -7.16
N PHE A 126 4.04 -10.06 -7.37
CA PHE A 126 4.92 -9.12 -6.70
C PHE A 126 4.67 -7.66 -7.07
N PRO A 127 4.71 -7.26 -8.37
CA PRO A 127 4.42 -5.88 -8.73
C PRO A 127 3.00 -5.46 -8.37
N ILE A 128 2.01 -6.36 -8.42
CA ILE A 128 0.64 -6.07 -7.98
C ILE A 128 0.61 -5.80 -6.48
N LEU A 129 1.26 -6.65 -5.67
CA LEU A 129 1.37 -6.47 -4.22
C LEU A 129 2.03 -5.12 -3.88
N VAL A 130 3.14 -4.80 -4.54
CA VAL A 130 3.83 -3.51 -4.33
C VAL A 130 2.94 -2.33 -4.71
N ALA A 131 2.22 -2.40 -5.83
CA ALA A 131 1.29 -1.35 -6.24
C ALA A 131 0.16 -1.15 -5.20
N ASN A 132 -0.42 -2.23 -4.69
CA ASN A 132 -1.44 -2.18 -3.64
C ASN A 132 -0.89 -1.58 -2.34
N LEU A 133 0.34 -1.93 -1.96
CA LEU A 133 1.03 -1.37 -0.79
C LEU A 133 1.23 0.14 -0.91
N VAL A 134 1.71 0.59 -2.07
CA VAL A 134 1.91 2.03 -2.34
C VAL A 134 0.59 2.77 -2.30
N GLU A 135 -0.46 2.21 -2.91
CA GLU A 135 -1.79 2.82 -2.91
C GLU A 135 -2.38 2.88 -1.50
N HIS A 136 -2.20 1.81 -0.71
CA HIS A 136 -2.62 1.80 0.69
C HIS A 136 -1.86 2.85 1.52
N ALA A 137 -0.54 2.96 1.34
CA ALA A 137 0.28 3.96 2.02
C ALA A 137 -0.13 5.39 1.62
N ARG A 138 -0.44 5.64 0.34
CA ARG A 138 -0.94 6.94 -0.14
C ARG A 138 -2.26 7.30 0.54
N LYS A 139 -3.18 6.34 0.66
CA LYS A 139 -4.47 6.53 1.36
C LYS A 139 -4.25 6.83 2.83
N ALA A 140 -3.42 6.07 3.52
CA ALA A 140 -3.11 6.28 4.93
C ALA A 140 -2.41 7.62 5.20
N ALA A 141 -1.58 8.08 4.28
CA ALA A 141 -0.93 9.39 4.37
C ALA A 141 -1.84 10.58 4.01
N GLY A 142 -3.14 10.33 3.73
CA GLY A 142 -4.05 11.36 3.23
C GLY A 142 -3.65 11.89 1.83
N LEU A 143 -2.72 11.20 1.16
CA LEU A 143 -2.28 11.49 -0.20
C LEU A 143 -3.14 10.78 -1.24
N SER A 144 -4.20 10.12 -0.79
CA SER A 144 -5.20 9.54 -1.66
C SER A 144 -5.92 10.68 -2.37
N GLU A 145 -5.49 10.84 -3.61
CA GLU A 145 -6.17 11.62 -4.60
C GLU A 145 -6.35 13.13 -4.30
N SER A 146 -5.33 13.89 -4.64
CA SER A 146 -5.66 14.98 -5.54
C SER A 146 -6.07 14.36 -6.89
N SER A 147 -7.15 13.57 -6.95
CA SER A 147 -7.72 13.21 -8.24
C SER A 147 -8.21 14.50 -8.82
N ALA A 148 -7.51 14.96 -9.87
CA ALA A 148 -7.91 16.13 -10.59
C ALA A 148 -9.28 15.82 -11.22
N VAL A 149 -10.31 16.33 -10.61
CA VAL A 149 -11.68 16.20 -11.09
C VAL A 149 -11.92 17.33 -12.09
N ALA A 150 -12.74 17.09 -13.09
CA ALA A 150 -13.16 18.17 -13.97
C ALA A 150 -13.87 19.30 -13.16
N THR A 151 -13.65 20.56 -13.55
CA THR A 151 -14.44 21.68 -13.04
C THR A 151 -15.94 21.43 -13.31
N GLY A 152 -16.78 22.01 -12.48
CA GLY A 152 -18.24 21.86 -12.56
C GLY A 152 -18.85 21.54 -11.21
N VAL A 153 -18.84 20.29 -10.80
CA VAL A 153 -19.37 19.81 -9.50
C VAL A 153 -18.38 18.87 -8.87
N LEU A 154 -18.10 19.08 -7.58
CA LEU A 154 -17.24 18.15 -6.82
C LEU A 154 -17.92 16.77 -6.68
N PRO A 155 -17.12 15.68 -6.67
CA PRO A 155 -17.64 14.36 -6.38
C PRO A 155 -18.25 14.30 -4.98
N VAL A 156 -19.20 13.39 -4.79
CA VAL A 156 -19.83 13.15 -3.50
C VAL A 156 -18.79 12.80 -2.46
N GLN A 157 -18.84 13.47 -1.30
CA GLN A 157 -17.93 13.23 -0.18
C GLN A 157 -18.68 12.72 1.03
N SER A 158 -18.03 11.87 1.84
CA SER A 158 -18.61 11.32 3.05
C SER A 158 -17.99 11.95 4.30
N PHE A 159 -18.85 12.39 5.20
CA PHE A 159 -18.52 12.88 6.54
C PHE A 159 -19.50 12.24 7.54
N GLY A 160 -19.58 12.72 8.76
CA GLY A 160 -20.63 12.25 9.69
C GLY A 160 -22.02 12.75 9.29
N SER A 161 -23.07 11.98 9.62
CA SER A 161 -24.49 12.38 9.40
C SER A 161 -24.83 13.69 10.10
N GLY A 162 -25.56 14.56 9.41
CA GLY A 162 -25.99 15.87 9.93
C GLY A 162 -24.88 16.87 10.22
N THR A 163 -23.65 16.60 9.75
CA THR A 163 -22.47 17.42 10.01
C THR A 163 -22.43 18.64 9.08
N SER A 164 -21.99 19.77 9.62
CA SER A 164 -21.76 20.99 8.83
C SER A 164 -20.37 20.93 8.18
N VAL A 165 -20.32 21.04 6.86
CA VAL A 165 -19.10 20.98 6.05
C VAL A 165 -18.82 22.36 5.48
N THR A 166 -17.70 22.95 5.84
CA THR A 166 -17.24 24.22 5.26
C THR A 166 -16.37 23.92 4.04
N VAL A 167 -16.76 24.47 2.90
CA VAL A 167 -16.04 24.35 1.64
C VAL A 167 -15.33 25.66 1.34
N ARG A 168 -14.02 25.59 1.08
CA ARG A 168 -13.21 26.69 0.60
C ARG A 168 -12.56 26.30 -0.72
N GLY A 169 -12.54 27.23 -1.68
CA GLY A 169 -12.00 26.98 -3.01
C GLY A 169 -11.23 28.20 -3.55
N PRO A 170 -10.82 28.14 -4.83
CA PRO A 170 -10.02 29.18 -5.47
C PRO A 170 -10.66 30.55 -5.41
N GLY A 171 -9.83 31.57 -5.17
CA GLY A 171 -10.27 32.95 -5.03
C GLY A 171 -11.00 33.19 -3.71
N LYS A 172 -12.24 33.72 -3.78
CA LYS A 172 -13.08 34.00 -2.61
C LYS A 172 -14.21 32.95 -2.45
N PHE A 173 -14.09 31.78 -3.08
CA PHE A 173 -15.14 30.78 -2.98
C PHE A 173 -15.18 30.22 -1.56
N GLY A 174 -16.32 30.35 -0.93
CA GLY A 174 -16.59 29.80 0.40
C GLY A 174 -18.09 29.48 0.52
N ARG A 175 -18.40 28.29 1.00
CA ARG A 175 -19.78 27.83 1.20
C ARG A 175 -19.82 26.86 2.38
N THR A 176 -20.95 26.77 3.06
CA THR A 176 -21.21 25.81 4.09
C THR A 176 -22.41 24.96 3.67
N GLU A 177 -22.22 23.67 3.66
CA GLU A 177 -23.21 22.65 3.35
C GLU A 177 -23.45 21.75 4.55
N ARG A 178 -24.57 21.04 4.55
CA ARG A 178 -24.89 20.04 5.57
C ARG A 178 -24.97 18.68 4.90
N THR A 179 -24.36 17.68 5.54
CA THR A 179 -24.51 16.30 5.09
C THR A 179 -25.95 15.81 5.26
N ASP A 180 -26.33 14.89 4.40
CA ASP A 180 -27.61 14.17 4.51
C ASP A 180 -27.60 13.17 5.68
N ASP A 181 -28.70 12.42 5.83
CA ASP A 181 -28.86 11.39 6.87
C ASP A 181 -27.88 10.23 6.74
N ARG A 182 -27.26 10.06 5.55
CA ARG A 182 -26.22 9.07 5.27
C ARG A 182 -24.82 9.61 5.47
N GLY A 183 -24.69 10.88 5.86
CA GLY A 183 -23.41 11.54 6.04
C GLY A 183 -22.75 11.99 4.73
N MET A 184 -23.52 12.06 3.63
CA MET A 184 -22.99 12.43 2.33
C MET A 184 -23.25 13.91 2.03
N VAL A 185 -22.29 14.57 1.37
CA VAL A 185 -22.45 15.91 0.79
C VAL A 185 -22.23 15.81 -0.72
N SER A 186 -23.16 16.39 -1.50
CA SER A 186 -23.18 16.35 -2.96
C SER A 186 -23.58 17.69 -3.55
N GLY A 187 -23.39 17.86 -4.85
CA GLY A 187 -23.84 19.06 -5.56
C GLY A 187 -23.03 20.33 -5.24
N ILE A 188 -21.82 20.21 -4.71
CA ILE A 188 -20.94 21.35 -4.43
C ILE A 188 -20.39 21.89 -5.76
N PRO A 189 -20.71 23.14 -6.14
CA PRO A 189 -20.19 23.69 -7.39
C PRO A 189 -18.68 23.96 -7.30
N ALA A 190 -17.95 23.61 -8.36
CA ALA A 190 -16.52 23.84 -8.52
C ALA A 190 -16.25 24.59 -9.84
N PRO A 191 -16.63 25.89 -9.95
CA PRO A 191 -16.60 26.60 -11.22
C PRO A 191 -15.21 26.99 -11.71
N ARG A 192 -14.17 26.79 -10.89
CA ARG A 192 -12.77 27.16 -11.22
C ARG A 192 -11.83 25.99 -10.94
N ALA A 193 -10.82 25.87 -11.77
CA ALA A 193 -9.70 24.96 -11.51
C ALA A 193 -8.92 25.42 -10.27
N GLY A 194 -8.48 24.45 -9.46
CA GLY A 194 -7.70 24.68 -8.26
C GLY A 194 -8.10 23.76 -7.10
N GLU A 195 -7.60 24.09 -5.93
CA GLU A 195 -7.81 23.31 -4.71
C GLU A 195 -9.13 23.71 -4.02
N TYR A 196 -9.96 22.71 -3.72
CA TYR A 196 -11.15 22.85 -2.87
C TYR A 196 -10.92 22.06 -1.58
N ARG A 197 -11.06 22.76 -0.45
CA ARG A 197 -10.89 22.18 0.88
C ARG A 197 -12.24 22.11 1.59
N LEU A 198 -12.63 20.88 1.97
CA LEU A 198 -13.84 20.57 2.70
C LEU A 198 -13.47 20.24 4.14
N THR A 199 -13.99 21.00 5.11
CA THR A 199 -13.67 20.81 6.53
C THR A 199 -14.94 20.54 7.32
N ALA A 200 -14.94 19.45 8.08
CA ALA A 200 -16.02 19.04 8.95
C ALA A 200 -15.43 18.65 10.33
N GLY A 201 -15.50 19.55 11.30
CA GLY A 201 -14.85 19.37 12.58
C GLY A 201 -13.32 19.25 12.43
N SER A 202 -12.76 18.10 12.83
CA SER A 202 -11.34 17.81 12.69
C SER A 202 -10.96 17.17 11.34
N ILE A 203 -11.95 16.78 10.55
CA ILE A 203 -11.72 16.10 9.26
C ILE A 203 -11.60 17.16 8.17
N THR A 204 -10.53 17.10 7.40
CA THR A 204 -10.31 17.96 6.23
C THR A 204 -10.00 17.08 5.02
N GLN A 205 -10.76 17.30 3.94
CA GLN A 205 -10.53 16.63 2.65
C GLN A 205 -10.18 17.71 1.62
N THR A 206 -9.22 17.41 0.76
CA THR A 206 -8.77 18.30 -0.31
C THR A 206 -9.05 17.66 -1.66
N ILE A 207 -9.74 18.39 -2.54
CA ILE A 207 -10.06 17.96 -3.91
C ILE A 207 -9.47 18.99 -4.85
N CYS A 208 -8.67 18.54 -5.81
CA CYS A 208 -8.16 19.40 -6.86
C CYS A 208 -9.04 19.30 -8.10
N THR A 209 -9.44 20.43 -8.67
CA THR A 209 -10.17 20.48 -9.92
C THR A 209 -9.29 21.06 -11.03
N SER A 210 -9.43 20.53 -12.23
CA SER A 210 -8.73 21.03 -13.41
C SER A 210 -9.69 21.16 -14.59
N LEU A 211 -9.26 21.91 -15.60
CA LEU A 211 -9.99 22.07 -16.86
C LEU A 211 -9.77 20.83 -17.75
N LEU A 212 -9.92 19.63 -17.18
CA LEU A 212 -9.80 18.39 -17.94
C LEU A 212 -10.94 18.30 -18.96
N SER A 213 -10.67 18.74 -20.17
CA SER A 213 -11.50 18.44 -21.33
C SER A 213 -10.90 17.27 -22.06
N ALA A 214 -11.65 16.17 -22.18
CA ALA A 214 -11.21 15.02 -22.96
C ALA A 214 -10.96 15.38 -24.45
N SER A 215 -11.64 16.42 -24.96
CA SER A 215 -11.43 16.94 -26.31
C SER A 215 -10.16 17.79 -26.43
N GLU A 216 -9.72 18.46 -25.38
CA GLU A 216 -8.51 19.29 -25.37
C GLU A 216 -7.26 18.50 -25.10
N THR A 217 -7.36 17.34 -24.41
CA THR A 217 -6.24 16.45 -24.14
C THR A 217 -6.08 15.33 -25.17
N SER A 218 -7.04 15.21 -26.11
CA SER A 218 -6.97 14.22 -27.17
C SER A 218 -6.04 14.67 -28.29
N LEU A 219 -4.88 14.02 -28.41
CA LEU A 219 -3.96 14.19 -29.55
C LEU A 219 -4.56 13.69 -30.88
N ALA A 220 -5.70 13.03 -30.85
CA ALA A 220 -6.38 12.52 -32.06
C ALA A 220 -6.89 13.65 -32.98
N ALA A 221 -7.02 14.89 -32.48
CA ALA A 221 -7.39 16.05 -33.25
C ALA A 221 -6.21 16.78 -33.92
N VAL A 222 -4.96 16.37 -33.61
CA VAL A 222 -3.75 16.96 -34.16
C VAL A 222 -3.30 16.10 -35.34
N SER A 223 -3.70 16.47 -36.55
CA SER A 223 -3.35 15.75 -37.77
C SER A 223 -1.93 16.07 -38.29
N GLU A 224 -1.35 17.20 -37.90
CA GLU A 224 0.01 17.60 -38.25
C GLU A 224 0.63 18.42 -37.13
N MET A 225 1.81 18.02 -36.63
CA MET A 225 2.69 18.84 -35.81
C MET A 225 3.81 19.37 -36.69
N GLU A 226 3.80 20.64 -37.05
CA GLU A 226 4.97 21.32 -37.61
C GLU A 226 5.88 21.76 -36.45
N PHE A 227 7.07 21.20 -36.42
CA PHE A 227 8.14 21.69 -35.54
C PHE A 227 8.92 22.76 -36.31
N ALA A 228 8.90 24.00 -35.80
CA ALA A 228 9.71 25.12 -36.30
C ALA A 228 11.13 25.06 -35.76
#